data_c9cad4db4ec4d56bb443616213c0d893
#
_entry.id   c9cad4db4ec4d56bb443616213c0d893
#
_cell.length_a   1.000
_cell.length_b   1.000
_cell.length_c   1.000
_cell.angle_alpha   90.00
_cell.angle_beta   90.00
_cell.angle_gamma   90.00
#
_symmetry.space_group_name_H-M   'P 1'
#
loop_
_entity.id
_entity.type
_entity.pdbx_description
1 polymer ?
#
loop_
_entity_poly.entity_id
_entity_poly.type
_entity_poly.pdbx_seq_one_letter_code
_entity_poly.pdbx_strand_id
1 'polypeptide(L)'
;MDKTVNANKKKIVLNYRKVMECLESVDFALPGLEIQEEIVRISIPESFSISEQPDDTICMLRRLYTIGMCDHVKKISFDHSECKFLGLSASTIMDIILLVILKYREKRGKTLELSGKLPQNPMVKDVLLASGLPYHVNARSKVVYDSTNVEKFETVSGECSNDARQSGRIATELTEYFNRCLLHQSMRLRDEGISLLVTLLGEVLGNCEIHGGEHATWYTQGHYEDNSNKAYGEMQLLFLNLGNTIYQGLKYNSSEETKKRLEYYLERHKLSFSEEWNEEMACTVFALQEGISRLRNRNIKGYEGRGTGTVTLIEALKSIGGSGDGQMPEMTIVSG
;
A
#
# COMPACT_ATOMS: atom_id res chain seq x y z
N MET A 1 -21.34 -25.07 -21.72
CA MET A 1 -20.71 -23.96 -22.45
C MET A 1 -19.60 -23.43 -21.53
N ASP A 2 -18.41 -23.97 -21.74
CA ASP A 2 -17.21 -23.60 -20.99
C ASP A 2 -16.79 -22.18 -21.36
N LYS A 3 -17.00 -21.23 -20.45
CA LYS A 3 -16.31 -19.95 -20.50
C LYS A 3 -14.98 -20.12 -19.79
N THR A 4 -13.97 -20.57 -20.52
CA THR A 4 -12.57 -20.36 -20.14
C THR A 4 -12.32 -18.87 -20.08
N VAL A 5 -12.48 -18.29 -18.89
CA VAL A 5 -11.99 -16.94 -18.59
C VAL A 5 -10.48 -17.02 -18.60
N ASN A 6 -9.91 -16.64 -19.73
CA ASN A 6 -8.48 -16.39 -19.86
C ASN A 6 -8.17 -15.10 -19.06
N ALA A 7 -8.08 -15.25 -17.74
CA ALA A 7 -7.60 -14.20 -16.86
C ALA A 7 -6.11 -14.03 -17.16
N ASN A 8 -5.78 -13.08 -18.03
CA ASN A 8 -4.46 -12.46 -18.08
C ASN A 8 -4.21 -11.82 -16.70
N LYS A 9 -3.78 -12.64 -15.72
CA LYS A 9 -3.34 -12.15 -14.42
C LYS A 9 -2.19 -11.20 -14.67
N LYS A 10 -2.46 -9.89 -14.61
CA LYS A 10 -1.40 -8.87 -14.62
C LYS A 10 -0.48 -9.19 -13.44
N LYS A 11 0.70 -9.72 -13.73
CA LYS A 11 1.75 -9.88 -12.72
C LYS A 11 2.08 -8.50 -12.17
N ILE A 12 2.29 -8.40 -10.86
CA ILE A 12 2.94 -7.23 -10.26
C ILE A 12 4.25 -7.02 -11.03
N VAL A 13 4.38 -5.88 -11.69
CA VAL A 13 5.62 -5.51 -12.36
C VAL A 13 6.56 -4.97 -11.29
N LEU A 14 7.46 -5.82 -10.82
CA LEU A 14 8.44 -5.44 -9.82
C LEU A 14 9.63 -4.73 -10.49
N ASN A 15 9.82 -3.44 -10.22
CA ASN A 15 11.09 -2.78 -10.46
C ASN A 15 12.08 -3.16 -9.34
N TYR A 16 12.65 -4.36 -9.47
CA TYR A 16 13.52 -4.95 -8.46
C TYR A 16 14.63 -4.00 -7.98
N ARG A 17 15.28 -3.30 -8.92
CA ARG A 17 16.40 -2.42 -8.58
C ARG A 17 15.94 -1.27 -7.68
N LYS A 18 14.83 -0.64 -8.02
CA LYS A 18 14.31 0.50 -7.25
C LYS A 18 13.79 0.10 -5.88
N VAL A 19 13.11 -1.04 -5.78
CA VAL A 19 12.65 -1.54 -4.49
C VAL A 19 13.85 -1.90 -3.60
N MET A 20 14.89 -2.52 -4.15
CA MET A 20 16.13 -2.80 -3.40
C MET A 20 16.79 -1.51 -2.92
N GLU A 21 16.98 -0.53 -3.80
CA GLU A 21 17.55 0.77 -3.45
C GLU A 21 16.75 1.44 -2.31
N CYS A 22 15.42 1.36 -2.34
CA CYS A 22 14.56 1.88 -1.30
C CYS A 22 14.77 1.16 0.03
N LEU A 23 14.73 -0.18 0.05
CA LEU A 23 14.90 -0.98 1.27
C LEU A 23 16.30 -0.80 1.89
N GLU A 24 17.34 -0.66 1.05
CA GLU A 24 18.71 -0.40 1.49
C GLU A 24 18.85 1.03 2.06
N SER A 25 18.19 2.02 1.46
CA SER A 25 18.27 3.43 1.90
C SER A 25 17.69 3.68 3.30
N VAL A 26 16.75 2.84 3.73
CA VAL A 26 16.11 2.92 5.06
C VAL A 26 16.65 1.88 6.04
N ASP A 27 17.74 1.18 5.69
CA ASP A 27 18.30 0.07 6.49
C ASP A 27 17.21 -0.90 6.96
N PHE A 28 16.44 -1.41 6.01
CA PHE A 28 15.24 -2.21 6.30
C PHE A 28 15.56 -3.54 6.99
N ALA A 29 16.79 -4.04 6.92
CA ALA A 29 17.21 -5.24 7.64
C ALA A 29 17.20 -5.02 9.16
N LEU A 30 16.91 -6.10 9.92
CA LEU A 30 17.03 -6.08 11.38
C LEU A 30 18.50 -6.20 11.76
N PRO A 31 19.10 -5.21 12.44
CA PRO A 31 20.48 -5.29 12.88
C PRO A 31 20.65 -6.36 13.95
N GLY A 32 21.75 -7.12 13.88
CA GLY A 32 22.11 -8.12 14.88
C GLY A 32 21.27 -9.38 14.89
N LEU A 33 20.36 -9.58 13.95
CA LEU A 33 19.63 -10.84 13.82
C LEU A 33 20.54 -11.92 13.23
N GLU A 34 21.06 -12.80 14.07
CA GLU A 34 21.81 -13.98 13.64
C GLU A 34 20.83 -15.12 13.34
N ILE A 35 20.94 -15.70 12.15
CA ILE A 35 20.12 -16.80 11.69
C ILE A 35 21.05 -17.99 11.46
N GLN A 36 20.83 -19.07 12.19
CA GLN A 36 21.65 -20.28 12.08
C GLN A 36 20.93 -21.42 11.38
N GLU A 37 19.60 -21.36 11.35
CA GLU A 37 18.74 -22.40 10.80
C GLU A 37 18.62 -22.31 9.28
N GLU A 38 18.63 -23.46 8.60
CA GLU A 38 18.31 -23.56 7.17
C GLU A 38 16.78 -23.47 6.89
N ILE A 39 15.96 -23.80 7.90
CA ILE A 39 14.49 -23.77 7.84
C ILE A 39 13.98 -22.85 8.93
N VAL A 40 13.39 -21.74 8.54
CA VAL A 40 12.91 -20.73 9.50
C VAL A 40 11.39 -20.67 9.46
N ARG A 41 10.77 -20.65 10.66
CA ARG A 41 9.34 -20.38 10.82
C ARG A 41 9.12 -18.91 11.18
N ILE A 42 8.19 -18.28 10.49
CA ILE A 42 7.73 -16.92 10.78
C ILE A 42 6.25 -17.01 11.18
N SER A 43 5.96 -16.66 12.43
CA SER A 43 4.59 -16.51 12.91
C SER A 43 4.08 -15.13 12.48
N ILE A 44 2.90 -15.11 11.87
CA ILE A 44 2.24 -13.87 11.49
C ILE A 44 1.51 -13.32 12.71
N PRO A 45 1.60 -12.01 13.00
CA PRO A 45 0.90 -11.39 14.12
C PRO A 45 -0.61 -11.66 14.11
N GLU A 46 -1.24 -11.59 15.27
CA GLU A 46 -2.69 -11.76 15.43
C GLU A 46 -3.46 -10.73 14.60
N SER A 47 -3.02 -9.46 14.64
CA SER A 47 -3.42 -8.41 13.71
C SER A 47 -2.22 -8.02 12.86
N PHE A 48 -2.18 -8.51 11.61
CA PHE A 48 -1.15 -8.17 10.64
C PHE A 48 -1.60 -6.95 9.84
N SER A 49 -1.44 -5.78 10.43
CA SER A 49 -1.97 -4.51 9.94
C SER A 49 -1.06 -3.34 10.29
N ILE A 50 -0.75 -2.51 9.30
CA ILE A 50 0.05 -1.29 9.52
C ILE A 50 -0.78 -0.21 10.25
N SER A 51 -2.11 -0.19 10.05
CA SER A 51 -2.97 0.78 10.73
C SER A 51 -3.25 0.43 12.18
N GLU A 52 -3.39 -0.87 12.50
CA GLU A 52 -3.77 -1.31 13.85
C GLU A 52 -2.57 -1.67 14.72
N GLN A 53 -1.57 -2.35 14.14
CA GLN A 53 -0.39 -2.86 14.85
C GLN A 53 0.88 -2.59 14.02
N PRO A 54 1.26 -1.30 13.85
CA PRO A 54 2.37 -0.91 12.97
C PRO A 54 3.70 -1.55 13.39
N ASP A 55 4.03 -1.52 14.69
CA ASP A 55 5.33 -1.95 15.18
C ASP A 55 5.56 -3.44 14.97
N ASP A 56 4.61 -4.29 15.38
CA ASP A 56 4.69 -5.73 15.21
C ASP A 56 4.71 -6.12 13.73
N THR A 57 3.89 -5.44 12.93
CA THR A 57 3.79 -5.65 11.49
C THR A 57 5.10 -5.29 10.79
N ILE A 58 5.65 -4.11 11.05
CA ILE A 58 6.92 -3.66 10.45
C ILE A 58 8.08 -4.53 10.93
N CYS A 59 8.13 -4.87 12.23
CA CYS A 59 9.14 -5.78 12.79
C CYS A 59 9.12 -7.14 12.07
N MET A 60 7.93 -7.72 11.85
CA MET A 60 7.78 -8.98 11.12
C MET A 60 8.23 -8.86 9.66
N LEU A 61 7.88 -7.78 8.96
CA LEU A 61 8.30 -7.53 7.58
C LEU A 61 9.83 -7.37 7.47
N ARG A 62 10.45 -6.64 8.39
CA ARG A 62 11.92 -6.50 8.50
C ARG A 62 12.58 -7.84 8.78
N ARG A 63 12.00 -8.65 9.68
CA ARG A 63 12.48 -10.01 9.98
C ARG A 63 12.40 -10.90 8.74
N LEU A 64 11.29 -10.88 8.01
CA LEU A 64 11.12 -11.61 6.75
C LEU A 64 12.21 -11.23 5.74
N TYR A 65 12.44 -9.93 5.54
CA TYR A 65 13.47 -9.45 4.63
C TYR A 65 14.84 -9.94 5.03
N THR A 66 15.23 -9.78 6.30
CA THR A 66 16.54 -10.19 6.82
C THR A 66 16.77 -11.70 6.65
N ILE A 67 15.78 -12.52 7.03
CA ILE A 67 15.83 -13.98 6.86
C ILE A 67 15.94 -14.34 5.37
N GLY A 68 15.11 -13.72 4.54
CA GLY A 68 15.06 -13.98 3.11
C GLY A 68 16.36 -13.65 2.37
N MET A 69 17.11 -12.66 2.84
CA MET A 69 18.41 -12.27 2.26
C MET A 69 19.57 -13.18 2.68
N CYS A 70 19.41 -14.00 3.73
CA CYS A 70 20.44 -14.94 4.20
C CYS A 70 20.57 -16.15 3.27
N ASP A 71 21.69 -16.29 2.60
CA ASP A 71 21.95 -17.33 1.59
C ASP A 71 21.84 -18.79 2.11
N HIS A 72 22.09 -19.03 3.39
CA HIS A 72 22.02 -20.38 3.98
C HIS A 72 20.59 -20.83 4.32
N VAL A 73 19.64 -19.90 4.43
CA VAL A 73 18.23 -20.26 4.64
C VAL A 73 17.68 -20.88 3.35
N LYS A 74 17.20 -22.10 3.44
CA LYS A 74 16.65 -22.86 2.29
C LYS A 74 15.12 -22.82 2.23
N LYS A 75 14.48 -22.63 3.41
CA LYS A 75 13.01 -22.65 3.52
C LYS A 75 12.51 -21.64 4.53
N ILE A 76 11.44 -20.94 4.17
CA ILE A 76 10.64 -20.12 5.07
C ILE A 76 9.23 -20.70 5.14
N SER A 77 8.75 -20.91 6.37
CA SER A 77 7.39 -21.40 6.64
C SER A 77 6.59 -20.35 7.38
N PHE A 78 5.53 -19.84 6.76
CA PHE A 78 4.64 -18.87 7.37
C PHE A 78 3.56 -19.56 8.21
N ASP A 79 3.34 -19.13 9.44
CA ASP A 79 2.28 -19.62 10.29
C ASP A 79 1.23 -18.54 10.53
N HIS A 80 0.07 -18.66 9.86
CA HIS A 80 -1.07 -17.74 10.01
C HIS A 80 -2.13 -18.28 10.97
N SER A 81 -1.88 -19.37 11.71
CA SER A 81 -2.93 -20.02 12.50
C SER A 81 -3.59 -19.11 13.52
N GLU A 82 -2.84 -18.17 14.08
CA GLU A 82 -3.32 -17.23 15.10
C GLU A 82 -3.73 -15.86 14.51
N CYS A 83 -3.56 -15.67 13.19
CA CYS A 83 -3.92 -14.41 12.54
C CYS A 83 -5.44 -14.24 12.50
N LYS A 84 -5.93 -13.16 13.11
CA LYS A 84 -7.34 -12.78 13.20
C LYS A 84 -7.72 -11.64 12.26
N PHE A 85 -6.74 -10.84 11.86
CA PHE A 85 -6.92 -9.73 10.91
C PHE A 85 -5.72 -9.62 9.97
N LEU A 86 -5.99 -9.46 8.67
CA LEU A 86 -4.99 -9.35 7.62
C LEU A 86 -5.26 -8.07 6.81
N GLY A 87 -4.50 -7.01 7.09
CA GLY A 87 -4.62 -5.74 6.40
C GLY A 87 -4.04 -5.77 4.98
N LEU A 88 -4.69 -5.09 4.05
CA LEU A 88 -4.27 -5.01 2.66
C LEU A 88 -2.86 -4.44 2.50
N SER A 89 -2.53 -3.37 3.23
CA SER A 89 -1.20 -2.73 3.17
C SER A 89 -0.08 -3.68 3.62
N ALA A 90 -0.28 -4.36 4.74
CA ALA A 90 0.69 -5.30 5.28
C ALA A 90 0.92 -6.48 4.32
N SER A 91 -0.15 -7.08 3.81
CA SER A 91 -0.06 -8.20 2.87
C SER A 91 0.59 -7.80 1.55
N THR A 92 0.28 -6.62 1.01
CA THR A 92 0.88 -6.14 -0.24
C THR A 92 2.38 -5.85 -0.08
N ILE A 93 2.79 -5.21 1.02
CA ILE A 93 4.21 -4.96 1.29
C ILE A 93 4.94 -6.29 1.48
N MET A 94 4.34 -7.27 2.17
CA MET A 94 4.90 -8.61 2.30
C MET A 94 5.11 -9.27 0.94
N ASP A 95 4.15 -9.17 0.02
CA ASP A 95 4.25 -9.69 -1.34
C ASP A 95 5.41 -9.04 -2.12
N ILE A 96 5.57 -7.72 -2.01
CA ILE A 96 6.67 -6.99 -2.65
C ILE A 96 8.01 -7.45 -2.09
N ILE A 97 8.14 -7.58 -0.77
CA ILE A 97 9.36 -8.06 -0.11
C ILE A 97 9.69 -9.48 -0.57
N LEU A 98 8.70 -10.37 -0.63
CA LEU A 98 8.89 -11.74 -1.11
C LEU A 98 9.36 -11.79 -2.56
N LEU A 99 8.77 -10.95 -3.44
CA LEU A 99 9.22 -10.85 -4.83
C LEU A 99 10.68 -10.39 -4.92
N VAL A 100 11.06 -9.42 -4.10
CA VAL A 100 12.45 -8.93 -4.01
C VAL A 100 13.39 -10.06 -3.56
N ILE A 101 13.04 -10.77 -2.48
CA ILE A 101 13.82 -11.89 -1.95
C ILE A 101 14.00 -12.98 -3.03
N LEU A 102 12.90 -13.41 -3.65
CA LEU A 102 12.92 -14.45 -4.68
C LEU A 102 13.80 -14.03 -5.87
N LYS A 103 13.70 -12.77 -6.29
CA LYS A 103 14.53 -12.23 -7.38
C LYS A 103 16.00 -12.09 -7.00
N TYR A 104 16.30 -11.69 -5.78
CA TYR A 104 17.66 -11.65 -5.24
C TYR A 104 18.30 -13.03 -5.25
N ARG A 105 17.57 -14.05 -4.77
CA ARG A 105 18.01 -15.45 -4.73
C ARG A 105 18.21 -16.01 -6.15
N GLU A 106 17.27 -15.77 -7.05
CA GLU A 106 17.38 -16.18 -8.46
C GLU A 106 18.66 -15.65 -9.11
N LYS A 107 18.98 -14.38 -8.93
CA LYS A 107 20.20 -13.75 -9.47
C LYS A 107 21.51 -14.37 -8.92
N ARG A 108 21.45 -14.95 -7.74
CA ARG A 108 22.59 -15.62 -7.09
C ARG A 108 22.61 -17.13 -7.32
N GLY A 109 21.72 -17.65 -8.15
CA GLY A 109 21.57 -19.10 -8.39
C GLY A 109 21.13 -19.89 -7.14
N LYS A 110 20.46 -19.22 -6.18
CA LYS A 110 19.94 -19.83 -4.96
C LYS A 110 18.43 -20.03 -5.05
N THR A 111 17.95 -21.11 -4.47
CA THR A 111 16.51 -21.38 -4.35
C THR A 111 16.05 -21.12 -2.93
N LEU A 112 14.82 -20.62 -2.78
CA LEU A 112 14.13 -20.49 -1.50
C LEU A 112 12.79 -21.20 -1.61
N GLU A 113 12.55 -22.18 -0.74
CA GLU A 113 11.25 -22.82 -0.62
C GLU A 113 10.36 -22.01 0.32
N LEU A 114 9.13 -21.75 -0.12
CA LEU A 114 8.10 -21.11 0.70
C LEU A 114 7.01 -22.11 1.01
N SER A 115 6.54 -22.12 2.25
CA SER A 115 5.39 -22.91 2.69
C SER A 115 4.58 -22.11 3.70
N GLY A 116 3.34 -22.54 3.98
CA GLY A 116 2.51 -21.81 4.94
C GLY A 116 1.42 -22.69 5.55
N LYS A 117 0.99 -22.26 6.74
CA LYS A 117 -0.17 -22.78 7.45
C LYS A 117 -1.26 -21.71 7.40
N LEU A 118 -2.44 -22.10 6.94
CA LEU A 118 -3.58 -21.18 6.74
C LEU A 118 -4.16 -20.70 8.09
N PRO A 119 -4.80 -19.51 8.11
CA PRO A 119 -5.56 -19.04 9.25
C PRO A 119 -6.70 -19.98 9.61
N GLN A 120 -7.06 -20.02 10.89
CA GLN A 120 -8.26 -20.75 11.33
C GLN A 120 -9.53 -19.95 11.04
N ASN A 121 -9.46 -18.61 11.07
CA ASN A 121 -10.58 -17.76 10.74
C ASN A 121 -10.89 -17.82 9.24
N PRO A 122 -12.11 -18.22 8.81
CA PRO A 122 -12.47 -18.34 7.40
C PRO A 122 -12.33 -17.04 6.61
N MET A 123 -12.70 -15.89 7.19
CA MET A 123 -12.60 -14.59 6.51
C MET A 123 -11.14 -14.21 6.24
N VAL A 124 -10.29 -14.31 7.27
CA VAL A 124 -8.84 -14.04 7.11
C VAL A 124 -8.23 -15.01 6.10
N LYS A 125 -8.71 -16.25 6.08
CA LYS A 125 -8.30 -17.23 5.06
C LYS A 125 -8.69 -16.77 3.64
N ASP A 126 -9.91 -16.26 3.45
CA ASP A 126 -10.37 -15.78 2.15
C ASP A 126 -9.56 -14.57 1.69
N VAL A 127 -9.27 -13.62 2.58
CA VAL A 127 -8.38 -12.47 2.31
C VAL A 127 -6.98 -12.95 1.95
N LEU A 128 -6.41 -13.90 2.71
CA LEU A 128 -5.10 -14.47 2.41
C LEU A 128 -5.08 -15.17 1.05
N LEU A 129 -6.11 -15.93 0.71
CA LEU A 129 -6.22 -16.60 -0.58
C LEU A 129 -6.38 -15.60 -1.74
N ALA A 130 -6.98 -14.44 -1.49
CA ALA A 130 -7.05 -13.35 -2.45
C ALA A 130 -5.75 -12.55 -2.57
N SER A 131 -4.83 -12.62 -1.59
CA SER A 131 -3.53 -11.95 -1.62
C SER A 131 -2.53 -12.63 -2.57
N GLY A 132 -1.36 -12.02 -2.77
CA GLY A 132 -0.29 -12.57 -3.60
C GLY A 132 0.48 -13.74 -2.96
N LEU A 133 0.49 -13.83 -1.62
CA LEU A 133 1.27 -14.85 -0.90
C LEU A 133 1.00 -16.29 -1.33
N PRO A 134 -0.27 -16.77 -1.47
CA PRO A 134 -0.53 -18.13 -1.93
C PRO A 134 0.06 -18.44 -3.31
N TYR A 135 0.10 -17.43 -4.18
CA TYR A 135 0.73 -17.56 -5.49
C TYR A 135 2.25 -17.81 -5.37
N HIS A 136 2.93 -17.12 -4.45
CA HIS A 136 4.36 -17.30 -4.24
C HIS A 136 4.69 -18.65 -3.60
N VAL A 137 3.89 -19.07 -2.61
CA VAL A 137 4.03 -20.36 -1.92
C VAL A 137 3.77 -21.53 -2.88
N ASN A 138 2.77 -21.43 -3.74
CA ASN A 138 2.35 -22.48 -4.65
C ASN A 138 2.81 -22.27 -6.10
N ALA A 139 3.89 -21.54 -6.33
CA ALA A 139 4.39 -21.21 -7.67
C ALA A 139 4.58 -22.43 -8.60
N ARG A 140 4.70 -23.64 -8.04
CA ARG A 140 4.77 -24.91 -8.78
C ARG A 140 3.43 -25.65 -8.89
N SER A 141 2.43 -25.31 -8.09
CA SER A 141 1.08 -25.87 -8.17
C SER A 141 0.19 -24.92 -8.97
N LYS A 142 -0.53 -25.47 -9.96
CA LYS A 142 -1.54 -24.72 -10.72
C LYS A 142 -2.85 -24.53 -9.93
N VAL A 143 -2.80 -24.53 -8.62
CA VAL A 143 -3.98 -24.35 -7.78
C VAL A 143 -4.36 -22.87 -7.82
N VAL A 144 -5.43 -22.59 -8.53
CA VAL A 144 -6.10 -21.28 -8.50
C VAL A 144 -6.96 -21.27 -7.24
N TYR A 145 -6.58 -20.45 -6.28
CA TYR A 145 -7.46 -20.18 -5.15
C TYR A 145 -8.46 -19.11 -5.58
N ASP A 146 -9.72 -19.46 -5.53
CA ASP A 146 -10.83 -18.55 -5.78
C ASP A 146 -11.50 -18.25 -4.44
N SER A 147 -11.44 -16.99 -4.01
CA SER A 147 -12.18 -16.52 -2.84
C SER A 147 -13.53 -15.99 -3.32
N THR A 148 -14.61 -16.58 -2.87
CA THR A 148 -15.98 -16.19 -3.26
C THR A 148 -16.49 -14.99 -2.49
N ASN A 149 -15.86 -14.65 -1.34
CA ASN A 149 -16.31 -13.60 -0.43
C ASN A 149 -15.49 -12.30 -0.55
N VAL A 150 -14.47 -12.28 -1.42
CA VAL A 150 -13.59 -11.12 -1.60
C VAL A 150 -13.57 -10.70 -3.07
N GLU A 151 -14.03 -9.51 -3.36
CA GLU A 151 -13.86 -8.88 -4.67
C GLU A 151 -12.55 -8.07 -4.68
N LYS A 152 -11.71 -8.30 -5.68
CA LYS A 152 -10.36 -7.79 -5.72
C LYS A 152 -10.17 -6.80 -6.87
N PHE A 153 -9.52 -5.68 -6.58
CA PHE A 153 -8.83 -4.87 -7.58
C PHE A 153 -7.39 -5.36 -7.67
N GLU A 154 -7.03 -5.97 -8.81
CA GLU A 154 -5.69 -6.52 -9.02
C GLU A 154 -4.63 -5.44 -8.89
N THR A 155 -3.48 -5.80 -8.30
CA THR A 155 -2.37 -4.87 -8.12
C THR A 155 -1.93 -4.26 -9.44
N VAL A 156 -1.98 -2.95 -9.53
CA VAL A 156 -1.45 -2.16 -10.63
C VAL A 156 -0.22 -1.43 -10.15
N SER A 157 0.80 -1.38 -10.97
CA SER A 157 2.05 -0.66 -10.69
C SER A 157 2.38 0.30 -11.83
N GLY A 158 3.10 1.37 -11.51
CA GLY A 158 3.64 2.30 -12.46
C GLY A 158 4.95 2.88 -11.98
N GLU A 159 5.65 3.57 -12.87
CA GLU A 159 6.83 4.35 -12.54
C GLU A 159 6.46 5.83 -12.48
N CYS A 160 7.14 6.58 -11.62
CA CYS A 160 7.02 8.02 -11.59
C CYS A 160 7.48 8.57 -12.94
N SER A 161 6.55 9.10 -13.70
CA SER A 161 6.79 9.68 -15.01
C SER A 161 6.01 10.99 -15.14
N ASN A 162 6.42 11.82 -16.08
CA ASN A 162 5.69 13.07 -16.38
C ASN A 162 4.41 12.84 -17.20
N ASP A 163 3.98 11.58 -17.42
CA ASP A 163 2.80 11.23 -18.20
C ASP A 163 1.61 10.89 -17.29
N ALA A 164 0.80 11.90 -16.98
CA ALA A 164 -0.41 11.78 -16.15
C ALA A 164 -1.56 10.93 -16.77
N ARG A 165 -1.37 10.33 -17.95
CA ARG A 165 -2.43 9.54 -18.60
C ARG A 165 -2.71 8.22 -17.89
N GLN A 166 -1.69 7.64 -17.25
CA GLN A 166 -1.81 6.37 -16.56
C GLN A 166 -2.66 6.53 -15.30
N SER A 167 -2.42 7.57 -14.50
CA SER A 167 -3.19 7.87 -13.28
C SER A 167 -4.68 8.08 -13.57
N GLY A 168 -5.02 8.83 -14.61
CA GLY A 168 -6.42 9.06 -14.99
C GLY A 168 -7.16 7.78 -15.40
N ARG A 169 -6.50 6.89 -16.17
CA ARG A 169 -7.08 5.60 -16.54
C ARG A 169 -7.31 4.71 -15.32
N ILE A 170 -6.33 4.62 -14.43
CA ILE A 170 -6.43 3.78 -13.23
C ILE A 170 -7.46 4.35 -12.24
N ALA A 171 -7.57 5.67 -12.12
CA ALA A 171 -8.63 6.30 -11.33
C ALA A 171 -10.03 5.91 -11.82
N THR A 172 -10.22 5.84 -13.14
CA THR A 172 -11.48 5.36 -13.74
C THR A 172 -11.72 3.88 -13.42
N GLU A 173 -10.72 3.02 -13.63
CA GLU A 173 -10.79 1.58 -13.32
C GLU A 173 -11.10 1.32 -11.83
N LEU A 174 -10.49 2.10 -10.92
CA LEU A 174 -10.77 2.04 -9.48
C LEU A 174 -12.17 2.50 -9.13
N THR A 175 -12.67 3.55 -9.80
CA THR A 175 -14.04 4.03 -9.59
C THR A 175 -15.06 2.99 -10.05
N GLU A 176 -14.82 2.34 -11.19
CA GLU A 176 -15.65 1.23 -11.66
C GLU A 176 -15.63 0.04 -10.68
N TYR A 177 -14.44 -0.28 -10.14
CA TYR A 177 -14.31 -1.28 -9.09
C TYR A 177 -15.11 -0.91 -7.85
N PHE A 178 -14.99 0.32 -7.36
CA PHE A 178 -15.76 0.83 -6.23
C PHE A 178 -17.27 0.67 -6.46
N ASN A 179 -17.73 1.04 -7.65
CA ASN A 179 -19.15 0.91 -7.99
C ASN A 179 -19.62 -0.56 -8.06
N ARG A 180 -18.76 -1.49 -8.49
CA ARG A 180 -19.05 -2.94 -8.40
C ARG A 180 -19.18 -3.41 -6.96
N CYS A 181 -18.28 -2.96 -6.06
CA CYS A 181 -18.36 -3.29 -4.63
C CYS A 181 -19.68 -2.81 -4.02
N LEU A 182 -20.15 -1.60 -4.38
CA LEU A 182 -21.44 -1.08 -3.91
C LEU A 182 -22.63 -1.90 -4.40
N LEU A 183 -22.53 -2.57 -5.55
CA LEU A 183 -23.61 -3.42 -6.07
C LEU A 183 -23.86 -4.65 -5.17
N HIS A 184 -22.87 -5.14 -4.43
CA HIS A 184 -23.08 -6.19 -3.43
C HIS A 184 -24.04 -5.75 -2.34
N GLN A 185 -24.10 -4.45 -2.06
CA GLN A 185 -25.02 -3.82 -1.11
C GLN A 185 -26.27 -3.22 -1.78
N SER A 186 -26.56 -3.60 -3.05
CA SER A 186 -27.65 -3.04 -3.86
C SER A 186 -27.58 -1.50 -3.99
N MET A 187 -26.40 -0.92 -3.92
CA MET A 187 -26.12 0.51 -4.06
C MET A 187 -25.31 0.79 -5.32
N ARG A 188 -25.32 2.03 -5.75
CA ARG A 188 -24.46 2.52 -6.84
C ARG A 188 -24.13 4.00 -6.68
N LEU A 189 -23.02 4.42 -7.23
CA LEU A 189 -22.67 5.83 -7.32
C LEU A 189 -23.62 6.55 -8.30
N ARG A 190 -23.96 7.80 -7.99
CA ARG A 190 -24.56 8.73 -8.94
C ARG A 190 -23.47 9.29 -9.86
N ASP A 191 -23.85 9.87 -10.99
CA ASP A 191 -22.90 10.42 -11.99
C ASP A 191 -21.98 11.48 -11.39
N GLU A 192 -22.50 12.34 -10.49
CA GLU A 192 -21.69 13.32 -9.77
C GLU A 192 -20.68 12.62 -8.84
N GLY A 193 -21.10 11.55 -8.16
CA GLY A 193 -20.23 10.74 -7.29
C GLY A 193 -19.13 10.04 -8.07
N ILE A 194 -19.44 9.52 -9.27
CA ILE A 194 -18.44 8.92 -10.18
C ILE A 194 -17.40 9.98 -10.56
N SER A 195 -17.85 11.16 -11.04
CA SER A 195 -16.95 12.24 -11.44
C SER A 195 -16.06 12.73 -10.30
N LEU A 196 -16.64 12.87 -9.10
CA LEU A 196 -15.89 13.25 -7.90
C LEU A 196 -14.84 12.19 -7.54
N LEU A 197 -15.22 10.93 -7.50
CA LEU A 197 -14.32 9.85 -7.11
C LEU A 197 -13.17 9.66 -8.12
N VAL A 198 -13.44 9.74 -9.43
CA VAL A 198 -12.38 9.73 -10.46
C VAL A 198 -11.39 10.87 -10.24
N THR A 199 -11.88 12.08 -9.93
CA THR A 199 -11.02 13.24 -9.66
C THR A 199 -10.16 13.01 -8.43
N LEU A 200 -10.75 12.54 -7.33
CA LEU A 200 -10.03 12.28 -6.07
C LEU A 200 -8.97 11.19 -6.20
N LEU A 201 -9.34 10.06 -6.80
CA LEU A 201 -8.40 8.97 -7.04
C LEU A 201 -7.30 9.39 -8.02
N GLY A 202 -7.64 10.22 -9.02
CA GLY A 202 -6.68 10.81 -9.94
C GLY A 202 -5.66 11.71 -9.23
N GLU A 203 -6.08 12.50 -8.25
CA GLU A 203 -5.17 13.32 -7.42
C GLU A 203 -4.24 12.45 -6.56
N VAL A 204 -4.75 11.39 -5.91
CA VAL A 204 -3.93 10.48 -5.10
C VAL A 204 -2.88 9.78 -5.97
N LEU A 205 -3.30 9.21 -7.09
CA LEU A 205 -2.40 8.55 -8.05
C LEU A 205 -1.40 9.53 -8.66
N GLY A 206 -1.86 10.73 -9.02
CA GLY A 206 -1.00 11.81 -9.50
C GLY A 206 0.06 12.22 -8.47
N ASN A 207 -0.28 12.21 -7.18
CA ASN A 207 0.70 12.42 -6.12
C ASN A 207 1.74 11.29 -6.07
N CYS A 208 1.32 10.03 -6.23
CA CYS A 208 2.25 8.91 -6.33
C CYS A 208 3.18 9.03 -7.56
N GLU A 209 2.66 9.45 -8.71
CA GLU A 209 3.46 9.61 -9.92
C GLU A 209 4.46 10.77 -9.84
N ILE A 210 4.10 11.87 -9.19
CA ILE A 210 4.88 13.11 -9.22
C ILE A 210 5.84 13.21 -8.03
N HIS A 211 5.42 12.78 -6.85
CA HIS A 211 6.14 13.04 -5.60
C HIS A 211 7.13 11.97 -5.20
N GLY A 212 7.07 10.77 -5.78
CA GLY A 212 8.00 9.69 -5.49
C GLY A 212 9.45 9.94 -5.91
N GLY A 213 9.70 10.96 -6.74
CA GLY A 213 11.03 11.23 -7.30
C GLY A 213 11.26 10.51 -8.62
N GLU A 214 12.42 10.76 -9.23
CA GLU A 214 12.79 10.21 -10.52
C GLU A 214 12.90 8.68 -10.44
N HIS A 215 12.17 7.97 -11.33
CA HIS A 215 12.11 6.51 -11.39
C HIS A 215 11.54 5.80 -10.15
N ALA A 216 10.89 6.49 -9.23
CA ALA A 216 10.18 5.81 -8.14
C ALA A 216 9.05 4.94 -8.71
N THR A 217 8.74 3.86 -8.00
CA THR A 217 7.67 2.94 -8.40
C THR A 217 6.51 3.08 -7.43
N TRP A 218 5.30 3.08 -7.96
CA TRP A 218 4.09 3.09 -7.16
C TRP A 218 3.22 1.86 -7.44
N TYR A 219 2.40 1.50 -6.46
CA TYR A 219 1.47 0.38 -6.51
C TYR A 219 0.11 0.82 -5.99
N THR A 220 -0.95 0.30 -6.58
CA THR A 220 -2.30 0.40 -6.03
C THR A 220 -2.98 -0.94 -6.07
N GLN A 221 -3.75 -1.24 -5.05
CA GLN A 221 -4.52 -2.46 -4.91
C GLN A 221 -5.79 -2.17 -4.10
N GLY A 222 -6.83 -2.97 -4.30
CA GLY A 222 -8.04 -2.92 -3.51
C GLY A 222 -8.56 -4.32 -3.19
N HIS A 223 -9.23 -4.46 -2.07
CA HIS A 223 -10.11 -5.58 -1.82
C HIS A 223 -11.41 -5.12 -1.14
N TYR A 224 -12.47 -5.83 -1.40
CA TYR A 224 -13.77 -5.68 -0.77
C TYR A 224 -14.17 -7.01 -0.17
N GLU A 225 -14.59 -6.98 1.09
CA GLU A 225 -15.11 -8.13 1.81
C GLU A 225 -16.60 -7.96 2.02
N ASP A 226 -17.38 -8.90 1.52
CA ASP A 226 -18.79 -8.99 1.83
C ASP A 226 -18.98 -9.82 3.10
N ASN A 227 -19.22 -9.14 4.21
CA ASN A 227 -19.41 -9.79 5.49
C ASN A 227 -20.90 -9.97 5.76
N SER A 228 -21.42 -11.16 5.49
CA SER A 228 -22.82 -11.51 5.71
C SER A 228 -23.32 -11.35 7.17
N ASN A 229 -22.38 -11.22 8.12
CA ASN A 229 -22.70 -10.98 9.54
C ASN A 229 -22.76 -9.49 9.90
N LYS A 230 -22.34 -8.61 8.98
CA LYS A 230 -22.41 -7.15 9.13
C LYS A 230 -23.46 -6.60 8.16
N ALA A 231 -24.09 -5.49 8.53
CA ALA A 231 -25.03 -4.79 7.65
C ALA A 231 -24.35 -4.08 6.46
N TYR A 232 -23.03 -4.17 6.36
CA TYR A 232 -22.22 -3.47 5.33
C TYR A 232 -21.00 -4.31 4.97
N GLY A 233 -20.54 -4.16 3.73
CA GLY A 233 -19.23 -4.67 3.29
C GLY A 233 -18.11 -3.72 3.65
N GLU A 234 -16.90 -4.23 3.70
CA GLU A 234 -15.69 -3.46 3.98
C GLU A 234 -14.79 -3.42 2.75
N MET A 235 -14.38 -2.21 2.34
CA MET A 235 -13.48 -2.00 1.22
C MET A 235 -12.20 -1.32 1.71
N GLN A 236 -11.06 -1.89 1.32
CA GLN A 236 -9.75 -1.30 1.55
C GLN A 236 -9.11 -0.95 0.20
N LEU A 237 -8.51 0.24 0.12
CA LEU A 237 -7.69 0.68 -1.00
C LEU A 237 -6.31 1.03 -0.51
N LEU A 238 -5.30 0.57 -1.24
CA LEU A 238 -3.89 0.88 -0.98
C LEU A 238 -3.31 1.70 -2.12
N PHE A 239 -2.59 2.76 -1.75
CA PHE A 239 -1.69 3.51 -2.61
C PHE A 239 -0.31 3.50 -1.96
N LEU A 240 0.64 2.84 -2.56
CA LEU A 240 2.01 2.70 -2.08
C LEU A 240 2.96 3.34 -3.06
N ASN A 241 3.85 4.19 -2.56
CA ASN A 241 4.93 4.78 -3.34
C ASN A 241 6.27 4.39 -2.71
N LEU A 242 7.15 3.82 -3.50
CA LEU A 242 8.53 3.48 -3.13
C LEU A 242 9.47 4.50 -3.76
N GLY A 243 9.70 5.59 -3.04
CA GLY A 243 10.51 6.71 -3.49
C GLY A 243 10.74 7.71 -2.35
N ASN A 244 10.78 9.00 -2.68
CA ASN A 244 10.93 10.04 -1.68
C ASN A 244 9.78 10.02 -0.67
N THR A 245 10.11 10.13 0.60
CA THR A 245 9.12 10.35 1.66
C THR A 245 8.48 11.74 1.54
N ILE A 246 7.35 11.97 2.21
CA ILE A 246 6.71 13.28 2.27
C ILE A 246 7.71 14.32 2.84
N TYR A 247 8.44 13.95 3.88
CA TYR A 247 9.48 14.76 4.48
C TYR A 247 10.57 15.17 3.49
N GLN A 248 11.16 14.19 2.79
CA GLN A 248 12.19 14.45 1.78
C GLN A 248 11.67 15.34 0.65
N GLY A 249 10.42 15.06 0.20
CA GLY A 249 9.77 15.86 -0.83
C GLY A 249 9.59 17.31 -0.46
N LEU A 250 9.15 17.59 0.76
CA LEU A 250 8.93 18.94 1.26
C LEU A 250 10.24 19.65 1.59
N LYS A 251 11.14 19.01 2.33
CA LYS A 251 12.36 19.64 2.84
C LYS A 251 13.38 19.93 1.74
N TYR A 252 13.55 19.01 0.80
CA TYR A 252 14.63 19.10 -0.20
C TYR A 252 14.16 19.51 -1.58
N ASN A 253 12.94 19.11 -1.96
CA ASN A 253 12.47 19.22 -3.35
C ASN A 253 11.33 20.23 -3.54
N SER A 254 10.87 20.94 -2.51
CA SER A 254 9.82 21.94 -2.62
C SER A 254 10.34 23.32 -3.03
N SER A 255 9.42 24.26 -3.34
CA SER A 255 9.75 25.65 -3.62
C SER A 255 10.28 26.34 -2.37
N GLU A 256 11.07 27.41 -2.56
CA GLU A 256 11.58 28.21 -1.44
C GLU A 256 10.47 28.81 -0.57
N GLU A 257 9.32 29.14 -1.16
CA GLU A 257 8.14 29.59 -0.41
C GLU A 257 7.60 28.49 0.49
N THR A 258 7.45 27.26 -0.06
CA THR A 258 6.98 26.10 0.71
C THR A 258 7.97 25.75 1.82
N LYS A 259 9.28 25.80 1.56
CA LYS A 259 10.31 25.56 2.56
C LYS A 259 10.23 26.56 3.72
N LYS A 260 10.11 27.85 3.43
CA LYS A 260 9.95 28.89 4.47
C LYS A 260 8.68 28.67 5.32
N ARG A 261 7.57 28.27 4.70
CA ARG A 261 6.33 27.95 5.43
C ARG A 261 6.53 26.73 6.32
N LEU A 262 7.22 25.69 5.81
CA LEU A 262 7.55 24.49 6.57
C LEU A 262 8.46 24.83 7.76
N GLU A 263 9.53 25.58 7.55
CA GLU A 263 10.44 26.02 8.61
C GLU A 263 9.70 26.78 9.71
N TYR A 264 8.84 27.73 9.33
CA TYR A 264 8.01 28.46 10.29
C TYR A 264 7.06 27.54 11.07
N TYR A 265 6.45 26.55 10.40
CA TYR A 265 5.57 25.56 11.04
C TYR A 265 6.35 24.70 12.03
N LEU A 266 7.50 24.16 11.63
CA LEU A 266 8.33 23.28 12.47
C LEU A 266 8.86 24.02 13.70
N GLU A 267 9.33 25.27 13.55
CA GLU A 267 9.83 26.07 14.68
C GLU A 267 8.75 26.32 15.73
N ARG A 268 7.49 26.50 15.31
CA ARG A 268 6.36 26.66 16.23
C ARG A 268 6.00 25.40 17.01
N HIS A 269 6.27 24.24 16.41
CA HIS A 269 5.96 22.93 17.01
C HIS A 269 7.16 22.23 17.65
N LYS A 270 8.35 22.82 17.57
CA LYS A 270 9.61 22.25 18.03
C LYS A 270 9.60 21.81 19.50
N LEU A 271 8.92 22.55 20.37
CA LEU A 271 8.81 22.22 21.80
C LEU A 271 7.88 21.01 22.06
N SER A 272 7.08 20.60 21.07
CA SER A 272 6.19 19.44 21.15
C SER A 272 6.84 18.15 20.64
N PHE A 273 8.07 18.22 20.11
CA PHE A 273 8.74 17.03 19.57
C PHE A 273 9.20 16.10 20.70
N SER A 274 9.00 14.79 20.46
CA SER A 274 9.32 13.69 21.35
C SER A 274 9.74 12.47 20.50
N GLU A 275 10.01 11.35 21.13
CA GLU A 275 10.22 10.08 20.41
C GLU A 275 8.94 9.65 19.64
N GLU A 276 7.76 9.94 20.18
CA GLU A 276 6.46 9.60 19.57
C GLU A 276 5.97 10.64 18.55
N TRP A 277 6.51 11.87 18.57
CA TRP A 277 6.13 12.97 17.68
C TRP A 277 7.38 13.73 17.20
N ASN A 278 7.86 13.39 16.04
CA ASN A 278 9.09 13.93 15.47
C ASN A 278 8.84 14.90 14.29
N GLU A 279 9.93 15.47 13.75
CA GLU A 279 9.89 16.40 12.64
C GLU A 279 9.26 15.79 11.37
N GLU A 280 9.48 14.51 11.08
CA GLU A 280 8.91 13.84 9.90
C GLU A 280 7.39 13.71 10.00
N MET A 281 6.88 13.34 11.18
CA MET A 281 5.45 13.31 11.46
C MET A 281 4.81 14.69 11.33
N ALA A 282 5.47 15.72 11.88
CA ALA A 282 5.03 17.11 11.74
C ALA A 282 5.01 17.55 10.27
N CYS A 283 6.00 17.17 9.46
CA CYS A 283 6.00 17.41 8.02
C CYS A 283 4.84 16.72 7.30
N THR A 284 4.51 15.50 7.70
CA THR A 284 3.36 14.78 7.13
C THR A 284 2.06 15.52 7.42
N VAL A 285 1.84 15.96 8.66
CA VAL A 285 0.67 16.79 9.02
C VAL A 285 0.65 18.12 8.28
N PHE A 286 1.81 18.76 8.13
CA PHE A 286 1.93 19.99 7.34
C PHE A 286 1.53 19.77 5.87
N ALA A 287 1.94 18.65 5.27
CA ALA A 287 1.61 18.30 3.89
C ALA A 287 0.09 18.13 3.64
N LEU A 288 -0.67 17.80 4.68
CA LEU A 288 -2.12 17.62 4.62
C LEU A 288 -2.90 18.93 4.69
N GLN A 289 -2.23 20.07 4.95
CA GLN A 289 -2.88 21.37 5.04
C GLN A 289 -3.20 21.94 3.65
N GLU A 290 -4.26 22.75 3.59
CA GLU A 290 -4.68 23.41 2.36
C GLU A 290 -3.57 24.31 1.79
N GLY A 291 -3.39 24.23 0.49
CA GLY A 291 -2.43 25.05 -0.24
C GLY A 291 -0.97 24.66 -0.06
N ILE A 292 -0.69 23.50 0.55
CA ILE A 292 0.66 22.93 0.61
C ILE A 292 0.88 22.03 -0.59
N SER A 293 1.84 22.39 -1.43
CA SER A 293 2.30 21.55 -2.55
C SER A 293 3.75 21.84 -2.87
N ARG A 294 4.52 20.81 -3.17
CA ARG A 294 5.90 20.93 -3.65
C ARG A 294 6.00 21.75 -4.94
N LEU A 295 4.95 21.73 -5.77
CA LEU A 295 4.96 22.31 -7.12
C LEU A 295 4.22 23.63 -7.24
N ARG A 296 3.73 24.23 -6.14
CA ARG A 296 2.84 25.40 -6.15
C ARG A 296 3.36 26.57 -6.99
N ASN A 297 4.67 26.81 -7.04
CA ASN A 297 5.29 27.94 -7.74
C ASN A 297 6.00 27.58 -9.04
N ARG A 298 5.78 26.38 -9.58
CA ARG A 298 6.25 26.11 -10.94
C ARG A 298 5.23 26.64 -11.93
N ASN A 299 5.63 27.66 -12.73
CA ASN A 299 4.85 28.22 -13.86
C ASN A 299 4.67 27.17 -14.98
N ILE A 300 4.11 26.01 -14.64
CA ILE A 300 3.80 24.94 -15.59
C ILE A 300 2.29 25.02 -15.83
N LYS A 301 1.89 25.35 -17.07
CA LYS A 301 0.49 25.33 -17.48
C LYS A 301 -0.18 23.99 -17.10
N GLY A 302 -1.30 24.03 -16.39
CA GLY A 302 -2.04 22.85 -15.90
C GLY A 302 -1.74 22.46 -14.44
N TYR A 303 -0.88 23.21 -13.73
CA TYR A 303 -0.60 23.00 -12.29
C TYR A 303 -1.19 24.11 -11.38
N GLU A 304 -2.00 24.98 -11.98
CA GLU A 304 -2.73 26.01 -11.25
C GLU A 304 -3.77 25.39 -10.32
N GLY A 305 -3.73 25.72 -9.03
CA GLY A 305 -4.70 25.21 -8.03
C GLY A 305 -4.32 23.92 -7.30
N ARG A 306 -3.14 23.35 -7.50
CA ARG A 306 -2.68 22.17 -6.75
C ARG A 306 -2.34 22.50 -5.28
N GLY A 307 -2.61 21.55 -4.40
CA GLY A 307 -2.45 21.64 -2.94
C GLY A 307 -3.77 21.54 -2.19
N THR A 308 -4.85 21.21 -2.89
CA THR A 308 -6.18 20.97 -2.30
C THR A 308 -6.57 19.49 -2.34
N GLY A 309 -5.88 18.66 -3.14
CA GLY A 309 -6.25 17.26 -3.39
C GLY A 309 -6.38 16.42 -2.13
N THR A 310 -5.45 16.52 -1.20
CA THR A 310 -5.50 15.74 0.05
C THR A 310 -6.62 16.21 0.97
N VAL A 311 -6.85 17.53 1.07
CA VAL A 311 -7.96 18.11 1.85
C VAL A 311 -9.30 17.65 1.25
N THR A 312 -9.44 17.75 -0.07
CA THR A 312 -10.64 17.30 -0.79
C THR A 312 -10.87 15.80 -0.61
N LEU A 313 -9.80 14.97 -0.58
CA LEU A 313 -9.91 13.54 -0.29
C LEU A 313 -10.45 13.29 1.11
N ILE A 314 -9.91 13.97 2.13
CA ILE A 314 -10.38 13.87 3.52
C ILE A 314 -11.85 14.27 3.64
N GLU A 315 -12.25 15.37 3.01
CA GLU A 315 -13.64 15.85 3.01
C GLU A 315 -14.59 14.88 2.30
N ALA A 316 -14.16 14.31 1.17
CA ALA A 316 -14.93 13.30 0.46
C ALA A 316 -15.08 12.01 1.26
N LEU A 317 -14.03 11.51 1.91
CA LEU A 317 -14.11 10.36 2.82
C LEU A 317 -15.10 10.62 3.94
N LYS A 318 -15.08 11.79 4.57
CA LYS A 318 -16.07 12.18 5.59
C LYS A 318 -17.50 12.18 5.05
N SER A 319 -17.70 12.58 3.80
CA SER A 319 -19.05 12.63 3.19
C SER A 319 -19.58 11.25 2.78
N ILE A 320 -18.68 10.31 2.42
CA ILE A 320 -19.06 8.93 2.04
C ILE A 320 -19.45 8.10 3.27
N GLY A 321 -18.81 8.31 4.41
CA GLY A 321 -19.00 7.51 5.63
C GLY A 321 -20.20 7.89 6.50
N GLY A 322 -20.96 8.92 6.14
CA GLY A 322 -21.97 9.50 7.02
C GLY A 322 -23.35 8.81 7.08
N SER A 323 -23.56 7.64 6.49
CA SER A 323 -24.92 7.11 6.26
C SER A 323 -25.24 5.79 6.94
N GLY A 324 -24.81 5.55 8.16
CA GLY A 324 -25.25 4.33 8.89
C GLY A 324 -24.39 4.08 10.13
N ASP A 325 -24.70 3.17 10.93
CA ASP A 325 -24.16 2.64 12.21
C ASP A 325 -22.83 3.18 12.79
N GLY A 326 -22.44 4.42 12.47
CA GLY A 326 -21.35 5.15 13.13
C GLY A 326 -19.93 4.78 12.72
N GLN A 327 -19.71 3.90 11.74
CA GLN A 327 -18.36 3.67 11.22
C GLN A 327 -17.98 4.74 10.20
N MET A 328 -16.99 5.53 10.56
CA MET A 328 -16.39 6.51 9.65
C MET A 328 -15.31 5.83 8.80
N PRO A 329 -15.17 6.22 7.52
CA PRO A 329 -14.05 5.75 6.72
C PRO A 329 -12.72 6.19 7.37
N GLU A 330 -11.77 5.28 7.37
CA GLU A 330 -10.44 5.49 7.91
C GLU A 330 -9.42 5.75 6.78
N MET A 331 -8.48 6.65 7.04
CA MET A 331 -7.33 6.86 6.17
C MET A 331 -6.07 6.84 7.02
N THR A 332 -5.19 5.89 6.74
CA THR A 332 -3.87 5.81 7.36
C THR A 332 -2.81 6.28 6.35
N ILE A 333 -1.95 7.20 6.76
CA ILE A 333 -0.81 7.68 5.97
C ILE A 333 0.46 7.29 6.70
N VAL A 334 1.33 6.56 6.02
CA VAL A 334 2.66 6.19 6.51
C VAL A 334 3.69 6.78 5.56
N SER A 335 4.65 7.49 6.11
CA SER A 335 5.74 8.11 5.36
C SER A 335 7.00 8.13 6.22
N GLY A 336 8.06 7.44 5.78
CA GLY A 336 9.31 7.31 6.52
C GLY A 336 10.17 6.20 5.98
#